data_a1fa3ef55062833ff8f15c99db00ea6e
#
_entry.id   a1fa3ef55062833ff8f15c99db00ea6e
#
_cell.length_a   1.000
_cell.length_b   1.000
_cell.length_c   1.000
_cell.angle_alpha   90.00
_cell.angle_beta   90.00
_cell.angle_gamma   90.00
#
_symmetry.space_group_name_H-M   'P 1'
#
loop_
_entity.id
_entity.type
_entity.pdbx_description
1 polymer ?
#
loop_
_entity_poly.entity_id
_entity_poly.type
_entity_poly.pdbx_seq_one_letter_code
_entity_poly.pdbx_strand_id
1 'polypeptide(L)'
;MSEKKDIVFCTGGGCTAKLGAGVLSRILEKLPRGDKDPNLLVGYDSRDDAAVYQVTEDLALVQTVDFFPPMVDDPYIFGQVAAANALSDVYAMGGEVKTALNLVCFPESMDLNVLGQILQGGAEKVAEAGGILAGGHSIADTGVKYGLSVTGLVNPKKLYANDAGQPGDRLILTKALGVGLICSANRVGEVTKEQMDGAVQSMTTLNKTAAEISRKYTVHACTDVTGFGFLGHLHEMMGRGLSCEIDVNHIPVLPGARESADAFLYTAAGQRNRNHVGAAVQFENVPFSMEEVLFDPQTSGGLLMAAAPDEAEKLEQELQNAGLPARIVGTITEPGEVEIFVRG
;
A
#
# COMPACT_ATOMS: atom_id res chain seq x y z
N MET A 1 -37.35 26.15 0.94
CA MET A 1 -36.48 25.45 1.89
C MET A 1 -35.82 24.33 1.08
N SER A 2 -34.54 24.44 0.67
CA SER A 2 -33.85 23.35 0.02
C SER A 2 -33.63 22.25 1.07
N GLU A 3 -34.09 21.03 0.79
CA GLU A 3 -33.72 19.86 1.57
C GLU A 3 -32.20 19.80 1.63
N LYS A 4 -31.61 19.98 2.82
CA LYS A 4 -30.21 19.64 3.05
C LYS A 4 -30.08 18.14 2.78
N LYS A 5 -29.50 17.75 1.65
CA LYS A 5 -29.10 16.37 1.42
C LYS A 5 -28.10 16.02 2.50
N ASP A 6 -28.40 15.02 3.32
CA ASP A 6 -27.46 14.48 4.28
C ASP A 6 -26.19 14.06 3.53
N ILE A 7 -25.03 14.53 4.00
CA ILE A 7 -23.77 14.20 3.39
C ILE A 7 -23.44 12.76 3.80
N VAL A 8 -23.34 11.86 2.82
CA VAL A 8 -22.97 10.47 3.06
C VAL A 8 -21.49 10.41 3.42
N PHE A 9 -21.17 9.84 4.58
CA PHE A 9 -19.79 9.73 5.07
C PHE A 9 -18.94 8.83 4.17
N CYS A 10 -19.39 7.59 3.90
CA CYS A 10 -18.68 6.65 3.07
C CYS A 10 -19.35 6.52 1.69
N THR A 11 -18.68 6.99 0.65
CA THR A 11 -19.12 6.85 -0.76
C THR A 11 -18.29 5.83 -1.54
N GLY A 12 -17.38 5.15 -0.84
CA GLY A 12 -16.32 4.32 -1.42
C GLY A 12 -15.07 5.14 -1.69
N GLY A 13 -13.94 4.61 -1.27
CA GLY A 13 -12.69 5.39 -1.29
C GLY A 13 -11.47 4.51 -1.06
N GLY A 14 -10.64 4.93 -0.12
CA GLY A 14 -9.34 4.31 0.08
C GLY A 14 -8.45 4.46 -1.14
N CYS A 15 -7.52 3.55 -1.33
CA CYS A 15 -6.59 3.58 -2.45
C CYS A 15 -7.26 3.42 -3.82
N THR A 16 -8.52 2.97 -3.90
CA THR A 16 -9.28 2.93 -5.16
C THR A 16 -9.57 4.32 -5.75
N ALA A 17 -9.52 5.38 -4.91
CA ALA A 17 -9.73 6.76 -5.32
C ALA A 17 -8.48 7.41 -5.93
N LYS A 18 -7.30 6.78 -5.87
CA LYS A 18 -6.06 7.29 -6.46
C LYS A 18 -6.19 7.42 -7.99
N LEU A 19 -5.54 8.44 -8.57
CA LEU A 19 -5.42 8.57 -10.01
C LEU A 19 -4.61 7.39 -10.56
N GLY A 20 -4.98 6.90 -11.75
CA GLY A 20 -4.23 5.82 -12.39
C GLY A 20 -2.78 6.23 -12.70
N ALA A 21 -1.83 5.32 -12.47
CA ALA A 21 -0.39 5.55 -12.64
C ALA A 21 -0.03 6.17 -13.99
N GLY A 22 -0.58 5.67 -15.10
CA GLY A 22 -0.29 6.18 -16.44
C GLY A 22 -0.81 7.60 -16.72
N VAL A 23 -1.79 8.11 -15.96
CA VAL A 23 -2.25 9.51 -16.06
C VAL A 23 -1.29 10.42 -15.32
N LEU A 24 -0.92 10.02 -14.11
CA LEU A 24 -0.04 10.81 -13.25
C LEU A 24 1.37 10.93 -13.84
N SER A 25 1.97 9.85 -14.33
CA SER A 25 3.28 9.84 -14.96
C SER A 25 3.38 10.85 -16.11
N ARG A 26 2.38 10.87 -17.02
CA ARG A 26 2.35 11.82 -18.16
C ARG A 26 2.29 13.29 -17.74
N ILE A 27 1.76 13.57 -16.56
CA ILE A 27 1.72 14.93 -16.02
C ILE A 27 3.06 15.28 -15.39
N LEU A 28 3.61 14.37 -14.58
CA LEU A 28 4.87 14.56 -13.87
C LEU A 28 6.07 14.70 -14.82
N GLU A 29 6.07 14.01 -15.97
CA GLU A 29 7.10 14.12 -17.00
C GLU A 29 7.22 15.54 -17.59
N LYS A 30 6.15 16.34 -17.51
CA LYS A 30 6.10 17.71 -18.02
C LYS A 30 6.51 18.77 -16.99
N LEU A 31 6.74 18.37 -15.74
CA LEU A 31 7.17 19.31 -14.72
C LEU A 31 8.61 19.79 -14.99
N PRO A 32 8.90 21.07 -14.73
CA PRO A 32 10.26 21.58 -14.84
C PRO A 32 11.16 20.79 -13.87
N ARG A 33 12.22 20.19 -14.39
CA ARG A 33 13.25 19.54 -13.58
C ARG A 33 14.29 20.60 -13.23
N GLY A 34 14.40 20.93 -11.96
CA GLY A 34 15.53 21.72 -11.44
C GLY A 34 16.86 20.96 -11.52
N ASP A 35 17.95 21.60 -11.15
CA ASP A 35 19.24 20.92 -10.96
C ASP A 35 19.06 19.82 -9.90
N LYS A 36 19.62 18.63 -10.17
CA LYS A 36 19.52 17.52 -9.22
C LYS A 36 20.34 17.85 -7.98
N ASP A 37 19.67 17.99 -6.83
CA ASP A 37 20.34 18.02 -5.53
C ASP A 37 20.92 16.63 -5.25
N PRO A 38 22.26 16.49 -5.06
CA PRO A 38 22.88 15.20 -4.78
C PRO A 38 22.40 14.56 -3.47
N ASN A 39 21.83 15.36 -2.56
CA ASN A 39 21.26 14.86 -1.31
C ASN A 39 19.84 14.28 -1.47
N LEU A 40 19.15 14.52 -2.58
CA LEU A 40 17.89 13.84 -2.90
C LEU A 40 18.21 12.43 -3.43
N LEU A 41 18.21 11.46 -2.51
CA LEU A 41 18.54 10.07 -2.83
C LEU A 41 17.39 9.38 -3.62
N VAL A 42 16.14 9.68 -3.23
CA VAL A 42 14.93 9.16 -3.84
C VAL A 42 13.95 10.31 -4.06
N GLY A 43 13.43 10.42 -5.26
CA GLY A 43 12.43 11.41 -5.64
C GLY A 43 11.34 10.81 -6.52
N TYR A 44 10.47 11.63 -7.08
CA TYR A 44 9.35 11.13 -7.91
C TYR A 44 9.79 10.46 -9.23
N ASP A 45 11.07 10.56 -9.61
CA ASP A 45 11.61 9.93 -10.83
C ASP A 45 11.77 8.40 -10.67
N SER A 46 11.94 7.91 -9.45
CA SER A 46 12.23 6.49 -9.13
C SER A 46 10.97 5.66 -8.90
N ARG A 47 9.80 6.29 -8.75
CA ARG A 47 8.52 5.63 -8.43
C ARG A 47 8.54 4.85 -7.12
N ASP A 48 9.40 5.25 -6.19
CA ASP A 48 9.44 4.70 -4.83
C ASP A 48 8.30 5.25 -3.96
N ASP A 49 8.06 4.61 -2.82
CA ASP A 49 6.95 4.91 -1.93
C ASP A 49 7.06 6.27 -1.25
N ALA A 50 8.28 6.77 -1.02
CA ALA A 50 8.51 8.07 -0.38
C ALA A 50 9.73 8.78 -0.96
N ALA A 51 9.77 10.11 -0.79
CA ALA A 51 10.97 10.89 -1.04
C ALA A 51 11.98 10.70 0.09
N VAL A 52 13.29 10.59 -0.26
CA VAL A 52 14.37 10.44 0.70
C VAL A 52 15.44 11.50 0.47
N TYR A 53 15.66 12.34 1.49
CA TYR A 53 16.64 13.41 1.47
C TYR A 53 17.73 13.21 2.52
N GLN A 54 18.97 13.09 2.08
CA GLN A 54 20.13 12.90 2.95
C GLN A 54 20.47 14.19 3.70
N VAL A 55 20.58 14.11 5.03
CA VAL A 55 20.93 15.24 5.90
C VAL A 55 22.38 15.15 6.34
N THR A 56 22.83 13.95 6.67
CA THR A 56 24.21 13.64 7.00
C THR A 56 24.64 12.32 6.35
N GLU A 57 25.90 11.91 6.51
CA GLU A 57 26.40 10.64 5.97
C GLU A 57 25.57 9.41 6.45
N ASP A 58 25.04 9.45 7.67
CA ASP A 58 24.34 8.34 8.31
C ASP A 58 22.85 8.60 8.57
N LEU A 59 22.32 9.75 8.13
CA LEU A 59 20.95 10.15 8.39
C LEU A 59 20.28 10.73 7.14
N ALA A 60 19.12 10.20 6.78
CA ALA A 60 18.23 10.77 5.78
C ALA A 60 16.78 10.89 6.32
N LEU A 61 16.08 11.89 5.82
CA LEU A 61 14.65 12.07 6.01
C LEU A 61 13.89 11.23 4.99
N VAL A 62 12.87 10.51 5.44
CA VAL A 62 11.85 9.88 4.60
C VAL A 62 10.59 10.73 4.72
N GLN A 63 10.05 11.21 3.60
CA GLN A 63 8.87 12.08 3.58
C GLN A 63 7.83 11.54 2.62
N THR A 64 6.63 11.32 3.14
CA THR A 64 5.48 10.90 2.36
C THR A 64 4.21 11.68 2.71
N VAL A 65 3.23 11.61 1.83
CA VAL A 65 1.88 12.13 2.04
C VAL A 65 0.87 11.21 1.38
N ASP A 66 -0.07 10.70 2.17
CA ASP A 66 -1.19 9.91 1.65
C ASP A 66 -2.50 10.27 2.36
N PHE A 67 -3.57 10.47 1.58
CA PHE A 67 -4.90 10.76 2.08
C PHE A 67 -5.96 10.35 1.05
N PHE A 68 -7.12 9.95 1.52
CA PHE A 68 -8.19 9.47 0.65
C PHE A 68 -9.58 9.59 1.32
N PRO A 69 -10.68 9.43 0.57
CA PRO A 69 -12.02 9.37 1.13
C PRO A 69 -12.29 8.04 1.85
N PRO A 70 -13.28 7.98 2.77
CA PRO A 70 -13.62 6.79 3.53
C PRO A 70 -14.00 5.59 2.66
N MET A 71 -13.53 4.39 3.09
CA MET A 71 -13.90 3.09 2.51
C MET A 71 -14.65 2.19 3.50
N VAL A 72 -14.71 2.60 4.76
CA VAL A 72 -15.47 1.96 5.84
C VAL A 72 -16.43 2.98 6.47
N ASP A 73 -17.52 2.50 7.09
CA ASP A 73 -18.57 3.38 7.64
C ASP A 73 -18.23 3.93 9.02
N ASP A 74 -17.36 3.27 9.77
CA ASP A 74 -16.92 3.70 11.10
C ASP A 74 -15.82 4.77 10.98
N PRO A 75 -16.06 6.02 11.48
CA PRO A 75 -15.09 7.09 11.37
C PRO A 75 -13.78 6.85 12.12
N TYR A 76 -13.83 6.19 13.27
CA TYR A 76 -12.65 5.87 14.06
C TYR A 76 -11.77 4.83 13.35
N ILE A 77 -12.39 3.77 12.81
CA ILE A 77 -11.70 2.76 12.01
C ILE A 77 -11.13 3.40 10.73
N PHE A 78 -11.88 4.29 10.07
CA PHE A 78 -11.36 5.02 8.92
C PHE A 78 -10.10 5.81 9.27
N GLY A 79 -10.10 6.50 10.41
CA GLY A 79 -8.91 7.21 10.90
C GLY A 79 -7.71 6.29 11.10
N GLN A 80 -7.92 5.10 11.67
CA GLN A 80 -6.87 4.08 11.84
C GLN A 80 -6.33 3.58 10.49
N VAL A 81 -7.21 3.26 9.55
CA VAL A 81 -6.81 2.76 8.22
C VAL A 81 -6.01 3.82 7.45
N ALA A 82 -6.48 5.06 7.44
CA ALA A 82 -5.81 6.15 6.72
C ALA A 82 -4.41 6.44 7.29
N ALA A 83 -4.29 6.40 8.62
CA ALA A 83 -2.99 6.55 9.27
C ALA A 83 -2.07 5.35 9.01
N ALA A 84 -2.56 4.11 9.15
CA ALA A 84 -1.77 2.91 8.89
C ALA A 84 -1.22 2.88 7.44
N ASN A 85 -2.04 3.32 6.47
CA ASN A 85 -1.63 3.42 5.07
C ASN A 85 -0.53 4.48 4.88
N ALA A 86 -0.71 5.70 5.40
CA ALA A 86 0.29 6.76 5.24
C ALA A 86 1.63 6.50 5.96
N LEU A 87 1.59 5.73 7.07
CA LEU A 87 2.78 5.33 7.81
C LEU A 87 3.57 4.22 7.08
N SER A 88 2.92 3.48 6.19
CA SER A 88 3.47 2.30 5.53
C SER A 88 4.64 2.63 4.60
N ASP A 89 4.57 3.74 3.87
CA ASP A 89 5.63 4.18 2.96
C ASP A 89 6.98 4.33 3.69
N VAL A 90 6.95 4.83 4.94
CA VAL A 90 8.18 4.94 5.74
C VAL A 90 8.79 3.57 6.03
N TYR A 91 7.95 2.56 6.31
CA TYR A 91 8.40 1.19 6.54
C TYR A 91 8.91 0.52 5.27
N ALA A 92 8.26 0.75 4.14
CA ALA A 92 8.69 0.26 2.83
C ALA A 92 10.10 0.76 2.46
N MET A 93 10.42 2.00 2.82
CA MET A 93 11.75 2.59 2.64
C MET A 93 12.79 2.16 3.69
N GLY A 94 12.47 1.22 4.60
CA GLY A 94 13.36 0.78 5.69
C GLY A 94 13.47 1.77 6.85
N GLY A 95 12.67 2.85 6.84
CA GLY A 95 12.70 3.95 7.80
C GLY A 95 11.94 3.67 9.10
N GLU A 96 12.11 4.58 10.06
CA GLU A 96 11.37 4.64 11.31
C GLU A 96 10.52 5.91 11.35
N VAL A 97 9.23 5.78 11.66
CA VAL A 97 8.32 6.92 11.82
C VAL A 97 8.77 7.81 12.98
N LYS A 98 8.81 9.12 12.77
CA LYS A 98 9.13 10.10 13.81
C LYS A 98 8.01 11.08 14.06
N THR A 99 7.49 11.75 13.03
CA THR A 99 6.39 12.71 13.19
C THR A 99 5.35 12.52 12.10
N ALA A 100 4.11 12.88 12.40
CA ALA A 100 3.02 12.95 11.44
C ALA A 100 2.22 14.25 11.60
N LEU A 101 1.69 14.75 10.49
CA LEU A 101 0.77 15.89 10.41
C LEU A 101 -0.55 15.40 9.80
N ASN A 102 -1.69 15.75 10.43
CA ASN A 102 -3.01 15.48 9.88
C ASN A 102 -3.27 16.28 8.59
N LEU A 103 -3.86 15.63 7.60
CA LEU A 103 -4.44 16.26 6.42
C LEU A 103 -5.94 15.98 6.41
N VAL A 104 -6.75 17.02 6.49
CA VAL A 104 -8.20 16.91 6.68
C VAL A 104 -8.94 17.74 5.65
N CYS A 105 -9.85 17.10 4.88
CA CYS A 105 -10.95 17.76 4.19
C CYS A 105 -12.25 17.33 4.87
N PHE A 106 -13.08 18.27 5.33
CA PHE A 106 -14.28 17.93 6.10
C PHE A 106 -15.44 18.89 5.80
N PRO A 107 -16.68 18.36 5.61
CA PRO A 107 -17.85 19.21 5.36
C PRO A 107 -18.26 19.97 6.63
N GLU A 108 -18.37 21.29 6.56
CA GLU A 108 -18.78 22.13 7.70
C GLU A 108 -20.16 21.78 8.27
N SER A 109 -21.03 21.17 7.46
CA SER A 109 -22.38 20.75 7.86
C SER A 109 -22.45 19.38 8.52
N MET A 110 -21.35 18.61 8.53
CA MET A 110 -21.28 17.29 9.17
C MET A 110 -20.97 17.44 10.67
N ASP A 111 -21.41 16.49 11.48
CA ASP A 111 -21.16 16.50 12.93
C ASP A 111 -19.64 16.43 13.22
N LEU A 112 -19.14 17.39 13.98
CA LEU A 112 -17.73 17.46 14.38
C LEU A 112 -17.29 16.26 15.26
N ASN A 113 -18.21 15.53 15.89
CA ASN A 113 -17.88 14.27 16.57
C ASN A 113 -17.32 13.22 15.60
N VAL A 114 -17.80 13.19 14.36
CA VAL A 114 -17.26 12.33 13.30
C VAL A 114 -15.78 12.66 13.04
N LEU A 115 -15.47 13.96 12.91
CA LEU A 115 -14.08 14.40 12.77
C LEU A 115 -13.23 14.01 13.99
N GLY A 116 -13.76 14.19 15.20
CA GLY A 116 -13.09 13.81 16.44
C GLY A 116 -12.71 12.32 16.46
N GLN A 117 -13.61 11.44 16.03
CA GLN A 117 -13.35 9.99 15.94
C GLN A 117 -12.28 9.65 14.90
N ILE A 118 -12.30 10.28 13.72
CA ILE A 118 -11.28 10.10 12.67
C ILE A 118 -9.90 10.48 13.24
N LEU A 119 -9.78 11.65 13.83
CA LEU A 119 -8.52 12.15 14.38
C LEU A 119 -8.00 11.29 15.52
N GLN A 120 -8.90 10.77 16.37
CA GLN A 120 -8.55 9.84 17.44
C GLN A 120 -7.96 8.54 16.87
N GLY A 121 -8.63 7.91 15.90
CA GLY A 121 -8.13 6.68 15.28
C GLY A 121 -6.77 6.87 14.63
N GLY A 122 -6.56 8.00 13.95
CA GLY A 122 -5.27 8.36 13.36
C GLY A 122 -4.18 8.60 14.40
N ALA A 123 -4.48 9.33 15.46
CA ALA A 123 -3.53 9.63 16.55
C ALA A 123 -3.05 8.36 17.25
N GLU A 124 -3.95 7.41 17.51
CA GLU A 124 -3.59 6.13 18.13
C GLU A 124 -2.66 5.30 17.26
N LYS A 125 -2.86 5.27 15.94
CA LYS A 125 -1.94 4.57 15.02
C LYS A 125 -0.58 5.23 14.92
N VAL A 126 -0.51 6.56 14.96
CA VAL A 126 0.78 7.27 15.02
C VAL A 126 1.51 6.94 16.33
N ALA A 127 0.82 6.88 17.46
CA ALA A 127 1.41 6.47 18.74
C ALA A 127 1.87 5.00 18.72
N GLU A 128 1.07 4.07 18.16
CA GLU A 128 1.44 2.66 17.96
C GLU A 128 2.70 2.52 17.09
N ALA A 129 2.84 3.36 16.07
CA ALA A 129 4.04 3.44 15.25
C ALA A 129 5.28 3.92 16.03
N GLY A 130 5.11 4.50 17.20
CA GLY A 130 6.16 5.15 17.98
C GLY A 130 6.45 6.57 17.54
N GLY A 131 5.61 7.14 16.70
CA GLY A 131 5.70 8.51 16.20
C GLY A 131 4.94 9.52 17.07
N ILE A 132 5.10 10.79 16.74
CA ILE A 132 4.42 11.92 17.40
C ILE A 132 3.52 12.60 16.39
N LEU A 133 2.23 12.72 16.70
CA LEU A 133 1.31 13.57 15.95
C LEU A 133 1.59 15.04 16.31
N ALA A 134 2.19 15.79 15.39
CA ALA A 134 2.74 17.11 15.64
C ALA A 134 1.82 18.28 15.22
N GLY A 135 0.62 17.97 14.70
CA GLY A 135 -0.34 18.97 14.24
C GLY A 135 -0.98 18.58 12.91
N GLY A 136 -1.23 19.54 12.04
CA GLY A 136 -1.81 19.29 10.73
C GLY A 136 -2.52 20.49 10.13
N HIS A 137 -3.28 20.25 9.06
CA HIS A 137 -4.09 21.27 8.39
C HIS A 137 -5.47 20.69 8.04
N SER A 138 -6.50 21.56 8.14
CA SER A 138 -7.87 21.22 7.78
C SER A 138 -8.49 22.28 6.88
N ILE A 139 -9.28 21.83 5.91
CA ILE A 139 -10.06 22.70 5.03
C ILE A 139 -11.52 22.22 4.96
N ALA A 140 -12.44 23.16 4.74
CA ALA A 140 -13.81 22.83 4.38
C ALA A 140 -13.88 22.26 2.98
N ASP A 141 -14.63 21.16 2.79
CA ASP A 141 -14.82 20.50 1.49
C ASP A 141 -16.24 19.89 1.41
N THR A 142 -16.61 19.39 0.26
CA THR A 142 -17.91 18.74 0.02
C THR A 142 -17.96 17.30 0.51
N GLY A 143 -16.81 16.67 0.76
CA GLY A 143 -16.69 15.29 1.23
C GLY A 143 -15.52 15.10 2.19
N VAL A 144 -15.58 14.06 2.98
CA VAL A 144 -14.50 13.73 3.92
C VAL A 144 -13.31 13.14 3.17
N LYS A 145 -12.12 13.67 3.49
CA LYS A 145 -10.83 13.04 3.16
C LYS A 145 -9.91 13.19 4.37
N TYR A 146 -9.18 12.15 4.67
CA TYR A 146 -8.25 12.14 5.77
C TYR A 146 -7.00 11.31 5.44
N GLY A 147 -5.90 11.73 5.98
CA GLY A 147 -4.63 11.04 5.94
C GLY A 147 -3.55 11.84 6.64
N LEU A 148 -2.30 11.49 6.37
CA LEU A 148 -1.15 12.08 7.05
C LEU A 148 -0.09 12.52 6.04
N SER A 149 0.65 13.57 6.41
CA SER A 149 2.01 13.78 5.95
C SER A 149 2.95 13.22 7.01
N VAL A 150 3.80 12.27 6.64
CA VAL A 150 4.65 11.54 7.57
C VAL A 150 6.12 11.85 7.30
N THR A 151 6.88 12.05 8.38
CA THR A 151 8.34 12.14 8.35
C THR A 151 8.93 10.99 9.14
N GLY A 152 9.76 10.21 8.48
CA GLY A 152 10.58 9.16 9.06
C GLY A 152 12.06 9.46 8.96
N LEU A 153 12.87 8.61 9.59
CA LEU A 153 14.32 8.64 9.51
C LEU A 153 14.83 7.28 9.03
N VAL A 154 15.85 7.29 8.18
CA VAL A 154 16.55 6.09 7.72
C VAL A 154 18.06 6.35 7.65
N ASN A 155 18.86 5.31 7.84
CA ASN A 155 20.28 5.38 7.46
C ASN A 155 20.37 5.20 5.94
N PRO A 156 21.01 6.12 5.18
CA PRO A 156 21.13 6.03 3.73
C PRO A 156 21.68 4.69 3.22
N LYS A 157 22.55 4.04 4.01
CA LYS A 157 23.15 2.74 3.69
C LYS A 157 22.21 1.54 3.93
N LYS A 158 21.04 1.77 4.54
CA LYS A 158 20.01 0.77 4.86
C LYS A 158 18.66 1.11 4.23
N LEU A 159 18.65 2.02 3.28
CA LEU A 159 17.50 2.40 2.50
C LEU A 159 17.09 1.24 1.59
N TYR A 160 15.80 0.91 1.57
CA TYR A 160 15.23 0.04 0.56
C TYR A 160 14.74 0.90 -0.61
N ALA A 161 15.14 0.53 -1.82
CA ALA A 161 14.52 1.02 -3.05
C ALA A 161 13.60 -0.08 -3.60
N ASN A 162 12.52 0.31 -4.27
CA ASN A 162 11.57 -0.66 -4.78
C ASN A 162 12.12 -1.51 -5.94
N ASP A 163 13.07 -0.97 -6.74
CA ASP A 163 13.63 -1.58 -7.94
C ASP A 163 15.05 -2.17 -7.76
N ALA A 164 15.51 -2.38 -6.53
CA ALA A 164 16.85 -2.87 -6.22
C ALA A 164 16.95 -4.42 -6.09
N GLY A 165 15.89 -5.15 -6.44
CA GLY A 165 15.85 -6.61 -6.44
C GLY A 165 16.92 -7.24 -7.35
N GLN A 166 17.31 -8.47 -7.06
CA GLN A 166 18.35 -9.22 -7.77
C GLN A 166 17.81 -10.56 -8.26
N PRO A 167 18.31 -11.09 -9.38
CA PRO A 167 17.98 -12.44 -9.80
C PRO A 167 18.29 -13.48 -8.71
N GLY A 168 17.33 -14.35 -8.42
CA GLY A 168 17.38 -15.34 -7.34
C GLY A 168 16.68 -14.91 -6.07
N ASP A 169 16.41 -13.61 -5.87
CA ASP A 169 15.68 -13.14 -4.71
C ASP A 169 14.30 -13.79 -4.61
N ARG A 170 13.90 -14.09 -3.37
CA ARG A 170 12.57 -14.58 -3.06
C ARG A 170 11.64 -13.42 -2.73
N LEU A 171 10.48 -13.41 -3.38
CA LEU A 171 9.45 -12.40 -3.14
C LEU A 171 8.58 -12.84 -1.95
N ILE A 172 8.56 -12.02 -0.90
CA ILE A 172 7.77 -12.28 0.32
C ILE A 172 6.67 -11.22 0.43
N LEU A 173 5.40 -11.66 0.51
CA LEU A 173 4.25 -10.80 0.75
C LEU A 173 3.79 -10.95 2.20
N THR A 174 3.63 -9.84 2.93
CA THR A 174 3.41 -9.86 4.39
C THR A 174 1.96 -9.75 4.86
N LYS A 175 1.02 -9.38 3.97
CA LYS A 175 -0.44 -9.36 4.25
C LYS A 175 -1.20 -10.04 3.12
N ALA A 176 -2.41 -10.52 3.44
CA ALA A 176 -3.31 -11.10 2.47
C ALA A 176 -3.90 -10.04 1.52
N LEU A 177 -4.13 -10.44 0.25
CA LEU A 177 -4.75 -9.62 -0.79
C LEU A 177 -6.29 -9.72 -0.77
N GLY A 178 -6.97 -8.75 -1.37
CA GLY A 178 -8.42 -8.77 -1.60
C GLY A 178 -9.21 -7.69 -0.87
N VAL A 179 -8.53 -6.71 -0.25
CA VAL A 179 -9.18 -5.61 0.50
C VAL A 179 -10.17 -4.82 -0.38
N GLY A 180 -9.76 -4.47 -1.60
CA GLY A 180 -10.64 -3.71 -2.51
C GLY A 180 -11.88 -4.49 -2.91
N LEU A 181 -11.74 -5.78 -3.20
CA LEU A 181 -12.85 -6.69 -3.51
C LEU A 181 -13.83 -6.79 -2.34
N ILE A 182 -13.33 -7.05 -1.11
CA ILE A 182 -14.17 -7.13 0.10
C ILE A 182 -14.90 -5.81 0.35
N CYS A 183 -14.20 -4.67 0.31
CA CYS A 183 -14.84 -3.36 0.53
C CYS A 183 -15.87 -3.04 -0.56
N SER A 184 -15.62 -3.43 -1.82
CA SER A 184 -16.56 -3.25 -2.91
C SER A 184 -17.82 -4.11 -2.73
N ALA A 185 -17.66 -5.38 -2.39
CA ALA A 185 -18.75 -6.30 -2.15
C ALA A 185 -19.55 -5.94 -0.88
N ASN A 186 -18.89 -5.42 0.17
CA ASN A 186 -19.56 -4.94 1.38
C ASN A 186 -20.57 -3.81 1.10
N ARG A 187 -20.28 -2.93 0.15
CA ARG A 187 -21.17 -1.80 -0.22
C ARG A 187 -22.50 -2.25 -0.83
N VAL A 188 -22.57 -3.46 -1.35
CA VAL A 188 -23.80 -4.06 -1.92
C VAL A 188 -24.35 -5.18 -1.03
N GLY A 189 -23.76 -5.40 0.17
CA GLY A 189 -24.25 -6.35 1.14
C GLY A 189 -23.88 -7.81 0.85
N GLU A 190 -22.87 -8.05 0.02
CA GLU A 190 -22.49 -9.40 -0.46
C GLU A 190 -21.31 -10.02 0.31
N VAL A 191 -20.94 -9.46 1.48
CA VAL A 191 -19.92 -10.04 2.39
C VAL A 191 -20.48 -10.24 3.79
N THR A 192 -19.93 -11.21 4.51
CA THR A 192 -20.29 -11.41 5.92
C THR A 192 -19.55 -10.40 6.81
N LYS A 193 -20.05 -10.23 8.04
CA LYS A 193 -19.36 -9.39 9.02
C LYS A 193 -17.93 -9.87 9.29
N GLU A 194 -17.71 -11.18 9.38
CA GLU A 194 -16.40 -11.78 9.63
C GLU A 194 -15.40 -11.49 8.49
N GLN A 195 -15.86 -11.50 7.25
CA GLN A 195 -15.04 -11.16 6.09
C GLN A 195 -14.63 -9.68 6.12
N MET A 196 -15.58 -8.79 6.43
CA MET A 196 -15.28 -7.35 6.56
C MET A 196 -14.40 -7.06 7.77
N ASP A 197 -14.62 -7.70 8.92
CA ASP A 197 -13.78 -7.57 10.12
C ASP A 197 -12.33 -8.02 9.81
N GLY A 198 -12.14 -9.11 9.04
CA GLY A 198 -10.83 -9.55 8.57
C GLY A 198 -10.11 -8.52 7.67
N ALA A 199 -10.85 -7.90 6.76
CA ALA A 199 -10.30 -6.82 5.92
C ALA A 199 -9.93 -5.59 6.76
N VAL A 200 -10.77 -5.18 7.72
CA VAL A 200 -10.50 -4.09 8.66
C VAL A 200 -9.25 -4.39 9.49
N GLN A 201 -9.13 -5.60 10.03
CA GLN A 201 -7.95 -6.01 10.78
C GLN A 201 -6.68 -5.91 9.93
N SER A 202 -6.71 -6.38 8.69
CA SER A 202 -5.58 -6.25 7.76
C SER A 202 -5.22 -4.79 7.52
N MET A 203 -6.21 -3.94 7.21
CA MET A 203 -6.00 -2.51 6.92
C MET A 203 -5.48 -1.71 8.13
N THR A 204 -5.90 -2.05 9.35
CA THR A 204 -5.48 -1.34 10.58
C THR A 204 -4.16 -1.86 11.16
N THR A 205 -3.66 -3.02 10.71
CA THR A 205 -2.36 -3.55 11.13
C THR A 205 -1.23 -2.76 10.50
N LEU A 206 -0.31 -2.23 11.31
CA LEU A 206 0.89 -1.53 10.83
C LEU A 206 1.88 -2.49 10.18
N ASN A 207 2.56 -2.04 9.15
CA ASN A 207 3.69 -2.76 8.55
C ASN A 207 4.98 -2.67 9.40
N LYS A 208 4.92 -2.03 10.56
CA LYS A 208 6.03 -1.85 11.51
C LYS A 208 6.72 -3.15 11.87
N THR A 209 5.98 -4.15 12.33
CA THR A 209 6.54 -5.46 12.74
C THR A 209 7.27 -6.14 11.59
N ALA A 210 6.69 -6.11 10.37
CA ALA A 210 7.32 -6.66 9.19
C ALA A 210 8.65 -5.95 8.87
N ALA A 211 8.66 -4.62 8.91
CA ALA A 211 9.86 -3.80 8.68
C ALA A 211 10.93 -4.00 9.76
N GLU A 212 10.55 -4.13 11.04
CA GLU A 212 11.50 -4.38 12.13
C GLU A 212 12.16 -5.76 12.01
N ILE A 213 11.40 -6.78 11.60
CA ILE A 213 11.92 -8.13 11.37
C ILE A 213 12.84 -8.14 10.16
N SER A 214 12.42 -7.53 9.03
CA SER A 214 13.19 -7.53 7.77
C SER A 214 14.60 -6.94 7.91
N ARG A 215 14.79 -5.97 8.82
CA ARG A 215 16.12 -5.36 9.08
C ARG A 215 17.18 -6.32 9.63
N LYS A 216 16.79 -7.53 10.05
CA LYS A 216 17.69 -8.59 10.53
C LYS A 216 18.23 -9.45 9.40
N TYR A 217 17.72 -9.30 8.21
CA TYR A 217 17.94 -10.11 7.02
C TYR A 217 18.39 -9.26 5.85
N THR A 218 18.92 -9.90 4.82
CA THR A 218 19.28 -9.25 3.57
C THR A 218 18.05 -9.11 2.69
N VAL A 219 17.48 -7.89 2.67
CA VAL A 219 16.39 -7.50 1.78
C VAL A 219 16.94 -6.48 0.80
N HIS A 220 16.90 -6.80 -0.50
CA HIS A 220 17.46 -5.95 -1.55
C HIS A 220 16.47 -4.89 -2.02
N ALA A 221 15.17 -5.23 -2.12
CA ALA A 221 14.11 -4.31 -2.51
C ALA A 221 12.88 -4.49 -1.63
N CYS A 222 12.12 -3.42 -1.45
CA CYS A 222 10.87 -3.44 -0.71
C CYS A 222 9.94 -2.35 -1.25
N THR A 223 8.65 -2.63 -1.29
CA THR A 223 7.55 -1.67 -1.49
C THR A 223 6.35 -2.10 -0.67
N ASP A 224 5.38 -1.23 -0.42
CA ASP A 224 4.10 -1.64 0.11
C ASP A 224 3.07 -1.85 -1.02
N VAL A 225 2.19 -2.81 -0.84
CA VAL A 225 1.17 -3.14 -1.85
C VAL A 225 -0.08 -2.32 -1.60
N THR A 226 -0.31 -1.29 -2.41
CA THR A 226 -1.43 -0.37 -2.25
C THR A 226 -2.30 -0.24 -3.52
N GLY A 227 -2.54 0.96 -4.01
CA GLY A 227 -3.55 1.25 -5.03
C GLY A 227 -3.34 0.62 -6.40
N PHE A 228 -2.10 0.28 -6.75
CA PHE A 228 -1.81 -0.38 -8.03
C PHE A 228 -1.96 -1.90 -8.00
N GLY A 229 -2.32 -2.46 -6.82
CA GLY A 229 -2.45 -3.89 -6.62
C GLY A 229 -1.10 -4.61 -6.63
N PHE A 230 -1.13 -5.90 -6.34
CA PHE A 230 0.10 -6.70 -6.24
C PHE A 230 0.92 -6.66 -7.55
N LEU A 231 0.27 -6.89 -8.69
CA LEU A 231 0.97 -6.91 -9.99
C LEU A 231 1.46 -5.53 -10.43
N GLY A 232 0.79 -4.45 -10.04
CA GLY A 232 1.24 -3.10 -10.34
C GLY A 232 2.52 -2.74 -9.61
N HIS A 233 2.60 -3.01 -8.30
CA HIS A 233 3.82 -2.77 -7.51
C HIS A 233 4.94 -3.74 -7.88
N LEU A 234 4.61 -4.99 -8.22
CA LEU A 234 5.59 -5.95 -8.73
C LEU A 234 6.20 -5.49 -10.06
N HIS A 235 5.38 -4.92 -10.97
CA HIS A 235 5.86 -4.31 -12.22
C HIS A 235 6.84 -3.15 -11.95
N GLU A 236 6.55 -2.30 -10.96
CA GLU A 236 7.47 -1.24 -10.54
C GLU A 236 8.79 -1.83 -10.00
N MET A 237 8.71 -2.90 -9.22
CA MET A 237 9.89 -3.62 -8.69
C MET A 237 10.76 -4.25 -9.79
N MET A 238 10.18 -4.66 -10.92
CA MET A 238 10.91 -5.18 -12.09
C MET A 238 11.49 -4.07 -12.99
N GLY A 239 11.38 -2.82 -12.61
CA GLY A 239 11.67 -1.63 -13.42
C GLY A 239 13.07 -1.50 -14.03
N ARG A 240 14.04 -2.33 -13.58
CA ARG A 240 15.38 -2.42 -14.17
C ARG A 240 15.52 -3.51 -15.25
N GLY A 241 14.41 -4.02 -15.76
CA GLY A 241 14.37 -5.02 -16.81
C GLY A 241 14.56 -6.45 -16.30
N LEU A 242 14.24 -6.71 -15.04
CA LEU A 242 14.18 -8.05 -14.47
C LEU A 242 12.86 -8.72 -14.84
N SER A 243 12.78 -10.03 -14.62
CA SER A 243 11.55 -10.80 -14.69
C SER A 243 11.28 -11.50 -13.35
N CYS A 244 10.07 -12.05 -13.17
CA CYS A 244 9.75 -12.85 -12.00
C CYS A 244 8.74 -13.94 -12.31
N GLU A 245 8.78 -14.99 -11.48
CA GLU A 245 7.81 -16.08 -11.46
C GLU A 245 7.02 -16.03 -10.17
N ILE A 246 5.69 -16.07 -10.26
CA ILE A 246 4.74 -16.04 -9.14
C ILE A 246 3.95 -17.33 -9.12
N ASP A 247 3.79 -17.94 -7.95
CA ASP A 247 2.92 -19.09 -7.70
C ASP A 247 1.68 -18.63 -6.90
N VAL A 248 0.52 -18.62 -7.55
CA VAL A 248 -0.73 -18.14 -6.92
C VAL A 248 -1.19 -18.99 -5.75
N ASN A 249 -0.74 -20.24 -5.66
CA ASN A 249 -1.10 -21.13 -4.55
C ASN A 249 -0.46 -20.68 -3.22
N HIS A 250 0.58 -19.88 -3.28
CA HIS A 250 1.24 -19.31 -2.11
C HIS A 250 0.76 -17.88 -1.76
N ILE A 251 -0.02 -17.24 -2.61
CA ILE A 251 -0.56 -15.89 -2.33
C ILE A 251 -1.58 -15.97 -1.19
N PRO A 252 -1.36 -15.30 -0.06
CA PRO A 252 -2.37 -15.20 0.98
C PRO A 252 -3.52 -14.32 0.51
N VAL A 253 -4.75 -14.82 0.63
CA VAL A 253 -5.98 -14.14 0.19
C VAL A 253 -6.97 -14.03 1.34
N LEU A 254 -7.60 -12.87 1.49
CA LEU A 254 -8.67 -12.65 2.47
C LEU A 254 -9.88 -13.53 2.15
N PRO A 255 -10.50 -14.18 3.16
CA PRO A 255 -11.75 -14.91 2.97
C PRO A 255 -12.84 -14.02 2.34
N GLY A 256 -13.50 -14.51 1.31
CA GLY A 256 -14.53 -13.79 0.56
C GLY A 256 -14.02 -12.97 -0.63
N ALA A 257 -12.71 -12.76 -0.78
CA ALA A 257 -12.18 -11.95 -1.89
C ALA A 257 -12.35 -12.66 -3.25
N ARG A 258 -12.02 -13.96 -3.31
CA ARG A 258 -12.19 -14.74 -4.56
C ARG A 258 -13.66 -14.92 -4.91
N GLU A 259 -14.51 -15.18 -3.94
CA GLU A 259 -15.96 -15.30 -4.09
C GLU A 259 -16.55 -13.98 -4.62
N SER A 260 -16.10 -12.84 -4.13
CA SER A 260 -16.49 -11.52 -4.63
C SER A 260 -16.07 -11.32 -6.09
N ALA A 261 -14.87 -11.74 -6.46
CA ALA A 261 -14.39 -11.68 -7.84
C ALA A 261 -15.18 -12.61 -8.76
N ASP A 262 -15.51 -13.85 -8.35
CA ASP A 262 -16.34 -14.79 -9.09
C ASP A 262 -17.77 -14.27 -9.27
N ALA A 263 -18.26 -13.44 -8.32
CA ALA A 263 -19.55 -12.73 -8.43
C ALA A 263 -19.46 -11.42 -9.24
N PHE A 264 -18.33 -11.12 -9.88
CA PHE A 264 -18.06 -9.90 -10.66
C PHE A 264 -18.14 -8.58 -9.85
N LEU A 265 -17.89 -8.65 -8.54
CA LEU A 265 -17.90 -7.50 -7.63
C LEU A 265 -16.50 -6.83 -7.49
N TYR A 266 -15.76 -6.79 -8.57
CA TYR A 266 -14.43 -6.18 -8.61
C TYR A 266 -14.45 -4.65 -8.78
N THR A 267 -13.32 -4.02 -8.51
CA THR A 267 -13.22 -2.56 -8.49
C THR A 267 -12.87 -1.98 -9.87
N ALA A 268 -13.37 -0.78 -10.16
CA ALA A 268 -12.93 -0.05 -11.35
C ALA A 268 -11.42 0.26 -11.32
N ALA A 269 -10.82 0.35 -10.12
CA ALA A 269 -9.38 0.53 -9.96
C ALA A 269 -8.62 -0.74 -10.36
N GLY A 270 -9.08 -1.93 -9.97
CA GLY A 270 -8.51 -3.20 -10.42
C GLY A 270 -8.49 -3.33 -11.95
N GLN A 271 -9.57 -2.90 -12.60
CA GLN A 271 -9.61 -2.90 -14.08
C GLN A 271 -8.64 -1.87 -14.69
N ARG A 272 -8.45 -0.71 -14.06
CA ARG A 272 -7.40 0.24 -14.50
C ARG A 272 -6.00 -0.35 -14.31
N ASN A 273 -5.75 -1.06 -13.22
CA ASN A 273 -4.49 -1.74 -12.95
C ASN A 273 -4.22 -2.83 -14.01
N ARG A 274 -5.22 -3.68 -14.30
CA ARG A 274 -5.13 -4.69 -15.36
C ARG A 274 -4.82 -4.06 -16.72
N ASN A 275 -5.45 -2.96 -17.08
CA ASN A 275 -5.18 -2.25 -18.33
C ASN A 275 -3.78 -1.60 -18.37
N HIS A 276 -3.23 -1.24 -17.22
CA HIS A 276 -1.92 -0.60 -17.13
C HIS A 276 -0.77 -1.60 -17.29
N VAL A 277 -0.82 -2.72 -16.56
CA VAL A 277 0.30 -3.67 -16.50
C VAL A 277 0.01 -5.02 -17.15
N GLY A 278 -1.22 -5.28 -17.60
CA GLY A 278 -1.62 -6.60 -18.12
C GLY A 278 -0.78 -7.09 -19.31
N ALA A 279 -0.22 -6.18 -20.11
CA ALA A 279 0.67 -6.55 -21.21
C ALA A 279 2.03 -7.09 -20.75
N ALA A 280 2.45 -6.81 -19.52
CA ALA A 280 3.68 -7.30 -18.91
C ALA A 280 3.48 -8.64 -18.17
N VAL A 281 2.24 -9.13 -18.06
CA VAL A 281 1.86 -10.31 -17.26
C VAL A 281 1.39 -11.43 -18.17
N GLN A 282 1.90 -12.63 -17.95
CA GLN A 282 1.38 -13.87 -18.54
C GLN A 282 0.85 -14.79 -17.45
N PHE A 283 -0.40 -15.24 -17.61
CA PHE A 283 -1.04 -16.21 -16.72
C PHE A 283 -1.03 -17.61 -17.33
N GLU A 284 -0.72 -18.61 -16.51
CA GLU A 284 -0.81 -20.03 -16.88
C GLU A 284 -1.60 -20.80 -15.81
N ASN A 285 -2.74 -21.38 -16.21
CA ASN A 285 -3.65 -22.16 -15.36
C ASN A 285 -4.17 -21.40 -14.12
N VAL A 286 -4.22 -20.06 -14.16
CA VAL A 286 -4.70 -19.23 -13.06
C VAL A 286 -6.21 -19.03 -13.17
N PRO A 287 -7.01 -19.29 -12.12
CA PRO A 287 -8.43 -18.99 -12.11
C PRO A 287 -8.70 -17.47 -12.26
N PHE A 288 -9.75 -17.10 -12.98
CA PHE A 288 -10.13 -15.70 -13.22
C PHE A 288 -10.25 -14.89 -11.90
N SER A 289 -10.90 -15.48 -10.88
CA SER A 289 -11.03 -14.81 -9.58
C SER A 289 -9.68 -14.50 -8.94
N MET A 290 -8.68 -15.34 -9.15
CA MET A 290 -7.34 -15.10 -8.64
C MET A 290 -6.59 -14.03 -9.45
N GLU A 291 -6.78 -13.97 -10.78
CA GLU A 291 -6.26 -12.86 -11.57
C GLU A 291 -6.81 -11.51 -11.08
N GLU A 292 -8.14 -11.43 -10.79
CA GLU A 292 -8.75 -10.20 -10.26
C GLU A 292 -8.20 -9.83 -8.87
N VAL A 293 -7.93 -10.81 -8.00
CA VAL A 293 -7.27 -10.58 -6.69
C VAL A 293 -5.89 -9.95 -6.86
N LEU A 294 -5.12 -10.39 -7.86
CA LEU A 294 -3.76 -9.89 -8.09
C LEU A 294 -3.73 -8.44 -8.63
N PHE A 295 -4.77 -8.01 -9.34
CA PHE A 295 -4.93 -6.62 -9.79
C PHE A 295 -5.68 -5.73 -8.80
N ASP A 296 -6.31 -6.34 -7.75
CA ASP A 296 -7.14 -5.61 -6.80
C ASP A 296 -6.34 -4.56 -6.02
N PRO A 297 -6.80 -3.30 -5.98
CA PRO A 297 -6.15 -2.27 -5.17
C PRO A 297 -6.24 -2.63 -3.69
N GLN A 298 -5.12 -2.52 -2.99
CA GLN A 298 -5.07 -2.71 -1.56
C GLN A 298 -5.05 -1.35 -0.86
N THR A 299 -5.80 -1.21 0.22
CA THR A 299 -5.67 -0.08 1.15
C THR A 299 -4.92 -0.58 2.38
N SER A 300 -3.82 0.07 2.72
CA SER A 300 -2.93 -0.37 3.80
C SER A 300 -2.53 -1.85 3.65
N GLY A 301 -2.10 -2.23 2.45
CA GLY A 301 -1.64 -3.59 2.17
C GLY A 301 -0.30 -3.92 2.85
N GLY A 302 0.20 -5.11 2.60
CA GLY A 302 1.45 -5.60 3.17
C GLY A 302 2.68 -5.10 2.42
N LEU A 303 3.85 -5.35 3.02
CA LEU A 303 5.12 -5.16 2.32
C LEU A 303 5.33 -6.33 1.33
N LEU A 304 5.87 -6.00 0.17
CA LEU A 304 6.41 -6.93 -0.81
C LEU A 304 7.93 -6.76 -0.78
N MET A 305 8.63 -7.79 -0.36
CA MET A 305 10.08 -7.77 -0.13
C MET A 305 10.79 -8.72 -1.09
N ALA A 306 11.90 -8.29 -1.67
CA ALA A 306 12.84 -9.14 -2.39
C ALA A 306 13.98 -9.51 -1.44
N ALA A 307 13.99 -10.72 -0.92
CA ALA A 307 14.92 -11.21 0.08
C ALA A 307 15.94 -12.18 -0.52
N ALA A 308 17.19 -12.12 -0.04
CA ALA A 308 18.24 -13.03 -0.44
C ALA A 308 17.80 -14.50 -0.27
N PRO A 309 18.06 -15.39 -1.25
CA PRO A 309 17.49 -16.72 -1.30
C PRO A 309 17.89 -17.63 -0.11
N ASP A 310 19.05 -17.43 0.48
CA ASP A 310 19.56 -18.18 1.62
C ASP A 310 18.99 -17.75 2.98
N GLU A 311 18.34 -16.59 3.04
CA GLU A 311 17.72 -16.04 4.24
C GLU A 311 16.19 -15.99 4.18
N ALA A 312 15.59 -16.09 2.99
CA ALA A 312 14.16 -15.86 2.76
C ALA A 312 13.24 -16.77 3.58
N GLU A 313 13.55 -18.07 3.69
CA GLU A 313 12.74 -19.01 4.48
C GLU A 313 12.76 -18.69 5.98
N LYS A 314 13.90 -18.22 6.50
CA LYS A 314 14.03 -17.81 7.90
C LYS A 314 13.26 -16.52 8.16
N LEU A 315 13.32 -15.58 7.23
CA LEU A 315 12.55 -14.32 7.28
C LEU A 315 11.05 -14.63 7.26
N GLU A 316 10.58 -15.46 6.33
CA GLU A 316 9.18 -15.88 6.27
C GLU A 316 8.73 -16.51 7.61
N GLN A 317 9.53 -17.44 8.15
CA GLN A 317 9.19 -18.11 9.41
C GLN A 317 9.13 -17.13 10.59
N GLU A 318 10.05 -16.15 10.67
CA GLU A 318 10.02 -15.16 11.75
C GLU A 318 8.81 -14.22 11.62
N LEU A 319 8.44 -13.81 10.41
CA LEU A 319 7.24 -13.04 10.14
C LEU A 319 5.96 -13.80 10.55
N GLN A 320 5.88 -15.09 10.21
CA GLN A 320 4.76 -15.96 10.63
C GLN A 320 4.69 -16.15 12.15
N ASN A 321 5.82 -16.33 12.81
CA ASN A 321 5.90 -16.44 14.27
C ASN A 321 5.45 -15.14 14.98
N ALA A 322 5.58 -14.01 14.31
CA ALA A 322 5.05 -12.71 14.75
C ALA A 322 3.55 -12.52 14.45
N GLY A 323 2.88 -13.54 13.89
CA GLY A 323 1.44 -13.53 13.59
C GLY A 323 1.07 -12.91 12.24
N LEU A 324 2.04 -12.64 11.36
CA LEU A 324 1.76 -12.11 10.03
C LEU A 324 1.47 -13.25 9.04
N PRO A 325 0.53 -13.09 8.08
CA PRO A 325 0.23 -14.11 7.07
C PRO A 325 1.27 -14.10 5.93
N ALA A 326 2.55 -13.92 6.29
CA ALA A 326 3.63 -13.78 5.34
C ALA A 326 3.90 -15.09 4.58
N ARG A 327 4.15 -14.95 3.26
CA ARG A 327 4.46 -16.07 2.37
C ARG A 327 5.51 -15.67 1.34
N ILE A 328 6.40 -16.62 1.01
CA ILE A 328 7.18 -16.57 -0.22
C ILE A 328 6.23 -16.87 -1.37
N VAL A 329 6.02 -15.88 -2.25
CA VAL A 329 5.03 -15.92 -3.32
C VAL A 329 5.64 -16.09 -4.71
N GLY A 330 6.96 -15.93 -4.83
CA GLY A 330 7.65 -16.00 -6.11
C GLY A 330 9.15 -15.80 -6.01
N THR A 331 9.77 -15.65 -7.16
CA THR A 331 11.22 -15.48 -7.32
C THR A 331 11.52 -14.48 -8.43
N ILE A 332 12.46 -13.57 -8.21
CA ILE A 332 13.00 -12.71 -9.26
C ILE A 332 13.96 -13.51 -10.13
N THR A 333 13.89 -13.32 -11.44
CA THR A 333 14.73 -14.00 -12.42
C THR A 333 15.48 -13.01 -13.29
N GLU A 334 16.48 -13.49 -14.04
CA GLU A 334 17.05 -12.76 -15.15
C GLU A 334 15.95 -12.37 -16.15
N PRO A 335 16.17 -11.35 -17.01
CA PRO A 335 15.21 -10.94 -18.04
C PRO A 335 14.74 -12.12 -18.88
N GLY A 336 13.43 -12.35 -18.91
CA GLY A 336 12.77 -13.40 -19.69
C GLY A 336 11.98 -12.84 -20.87
N GLU A 337 11.24 -13.72 -21.58
CA GLU A 337 10.33 -13.31 -22.66
C GLU A 337 9.15 -12.50 -22.13
N VAL A 338 8.78 -12.73 -20.86
CA VAL A 338 7.70 -12.04 -20.13
C VAL A 338 8.26 -11.48 -18.84
N GLU A 339 7.84 -10.28 -18.47
CA GLU A 339 8.30 -9.64 -17.24
C GLU A 339 7.76 -10.34 -15.99
N ILE A 340 6.45 -10.62 -15.94
CA ILE A 340 5.79 -11.29 -14.82
C ILE A 340 5.10 -12.55 -15.32
N PHE A 341 5.60 -13.70 -14.93
CA PHE A 341 4.98 -14.99 -15.22
C PHE A 341 4.23 -15.50 -13.97
N VAL A 342 2.92 -15.73 -14.10
CA VAL A 342 2.06 -16.15 -12.99
C VAL A 342 1.48 -17.52 -13.30
N ARG A 343 1.73 -18.49 -12.42
CA ARG A 343 1.22 -19.86 -12.57
C ARG A 343 0.28 -20.26 -11.43
N GLY A 344 -0.71 -21.13 -11.79
CA GLY A 344 -1.66 -21.76 -10.86
C GLY A 344 -1.37 -23.23 -10.59
#